data_191e36e043224c54df75669e981aa83b
#
_entry.id   191e36e043224c54df75669e981aa83b
#
_cell.length_a   1.000
_cell.length_b   1.000
_cell.length_c   1.000
_cell.angle_alpha   90.00
_cell.angle_beta   90.00
_cell.angle_gamma   90.00
#
_symmetry.space_group_name_H-M   'P 1'
#
loop_
_entity.id
_entity.type
_entity.pdbx_description
1 polymer ?
#
loop_
_entity_poly.entity_id
_entity_poly.type
_entity_poly.pdbx_seq_one_letter_code
_entity_poly.pdbx_strand_id
1 'polypeptide(L)'
;RDCLLSRGLGDVYKRQDIENMPSIDVLAISHDHYDHLDYQTIKQIDEKVKEYCVPLGVEKHLLRWGVNEKKIHVMNWWDEVKVDGLTITSTPGRHFTGRVPWKNNTTLWSGYVFKNDKYTTYFTGDTGYGNHFEEVYEKFGAIDLLMIEDGQYDRAWSNIHMLPKDGIQAMKDLHAKWTVPVHWGAFCICNHAWDDPIKQITTRSQKENLNVATPKIGEIVDYSHIETYQEHWWENVE
;
A
#
# COMPACT_ATOMS: atom_id res chain seq x y z
N ARG A 1 -18.26 0.35 -9.14
CA ARG A 1 -19.05 1.58 -9.30
C ARG A 1 -18.10 2.63 -9.84
N ASP A 2 -18.32 3.05 -11.08
CA ASP A 2 -17.63 4.21 -11.64
C ASP A 2 -17.99 5.43 -10.78
N CYS A 3 -17.06 5.81 -9.92
CA CYS A 3 -17.20 7.09 -9.22
C CYS A 3 -17.10 8.18 -10.28
N LEU A 4 -18.10 9.07 -10.35
CA LEU A 4 -18.14 10.17 -11.30
C LEU A 4 -16.88 11.08 -11.22
N LEU A 5 -16.16 11.02 -10.10
CA LEU A 5 -14.93 11.77 -9.86
C LEU A 5 -13.67 11.12 -10.47
N SER A 6 -13.71 9.84 -10.87
CA SER A 6 -12.58 9.14 -11.47
C SER A 6 -12.52 9.25 -13.00
N ARG A 7 -13.45 9.95 -13.65
CA ARG A 7 -13.51 10.05 -15.12
C ARG A 7 -12.27 10.68 -15.74
N GLY A 8 -11.58 11.58 -15.03
CA GLY A 8 -10.32 12.17 -15.51
C GLY A 8 -9.10 11.26 -15.38
N LEU A 9 -9.16 10.24 -14.53
CA LEU A 9 -8.07 9.28 -14.28
C LEU A 9 -8.34 7.92 -14.94
N GLY A 10 -9.42 7.79 -15.73
CA GLY A 10 -9.88 6.54 -16.30
C GLY A 10 -8.84 5.79 -17.13
N ASP A 11 -7.95 6.49 -17.82
CA ASP A 11 -6.90 5.85 -18.63
C ASP A 11 -5.73 5.33 -17.78
N VAL A 12 -5.44 5.94 -16.66
CA VAL A 12 -4.44 5.48 -15.70
C VAL A 12 -4.95 4.24 -14.96
N TYR A 13 -6.22 4.22 -14.58
CA TYR A 13 -6.86 3.10 -13.90
C TYR A 13 -7.08 1.88 -14.79
N LYS A 14 -7.37 2.07 -16.09
CA LYS A 14 -7.63 0.99 -17.06
C LYS A 14 -6.39 0.19 -17.47
N ARG A 15 -5.19 0.57 -17.03
CA ARG A 15 -3.95 -0.15 -17.37
C ARG A 15 -3.75 -1.44 -16.57
N GLN A 16 -4.54 -1.67 -15.53
CA GLN A 16 -4.51 -2.91 -14.74
C GLN A 16 -5.61 -3.86 -15.23
N ASP A 17 -5.36 -4.49 -16.38
CA ASP A 17 -6.25 -5.53 -16.88
C ASP A 17 -5.96 -6.84 -16.11
N ILE A 18 -6.94 -7.28 -15.32
CA ILE A 18 -6.84 -8.51 -14.53
C ILE A 18 -6.59 -9.74 -15.40
N GLU A 19 -7.11 -9.75 -16.66
CA GLU A 19 -6.90 -10.87 -17.58
C GLU A 19 -5.41 -11.06 -17.89
N ASN A 20 -4.66 -9.98 -17.99
CA ASN A 20 -3.23 -9.97 -18.28
C ASN A 20 -2.33 -10.08 -17.04
N MET A 21 -2.89 -10.08 -15.84
CA MET A 21 -2.10 -10.28 -14.62
C MET A 21 -1.49 -11.69 -14.58
N PRO A 22 -0.21 -11.83 -14.20
CA PRO A 22 0.41 -13.14 -13.97
C PRO A 22 -0.26 -13.87 -12.79
N SER A 23 0.10 -15.13 -12.58
CA SER A 23 -0.22 -15.81 -11.32
C SER A 23 0.42 -15.09 -10.14
N ILE A 24 -0.29 -15.02 -9.03
CA ILE A 24 0.08 -14.29 -7.82
C ILE A 24 0.37 -15.33 -6.73
N ASP A 25 1.61 -15.40 -6.27
CA ASP A 25 1.97 -16.33 -5.20
C ASP A 25 1.35 -15.89 -3.87
N VAL A 26 1.41 -14.59 -3.56
CA VAL A 26 0.80 -14.02 -2.35
C VAL A 26 0.09 -12.72 -2.67
N LEU A 27 -1.17 -12.61 -2.24
CA LEU A 27 -1.91 -11.35 -2.18
C LEU A 27 -2.02 -10.91 -0.73
N ALA A 28 -1.33 -9.83 -0.37
CA ALA A 28 -1.45 -9.21 0.94
C ALA A 28 -2.48 -8.08 0.91
N ILE A 29 -3.41 -8.07 1.87
CA ILE A 29 -4.48 -7.07 1.99
C ILE A 29 -4.25 -6.30 3.28
N SER A 30 -4.14 -4.96 3.21
CA SER A 30 -3.86 -4.13 4.37
C SER A 30 -5.05 -4.01 5.33
N HIS A 31 -6.25 -3.81 4.81
CA HIS A 31 -7.48 -3.65 5.60
C HIS A 31 -8.74 -3.76 4.72
N ASP A 32 -9.92 -3.58 5.32
CA ASP A 32 -11.20 -3.88 4.68
C ASP A 32 -11.94 -2.67 4.07
N HIS A 33 -11.34 -1.48 3.97
CA HIS A 33 -11.97 -0.36 3.28
C HIS A 33 -12.25 -0.68 1.81
N TYR A 34 -13.24 -0.01 1.20
CA TYR A 34 -13.73 -0.35 -0.14
C TYR A 34 -12.72 -0.12 -1.26
N ASP A 35 -11.79 0.80 -1.08
CA ASP A 35 -10.69 1.11 -2.01
C ASP A 35 -9.49 0.17 -1.88
N HIS A 36 -9.42 -0.63 -0.79
CA HIS A 36 -8.37 -1.63 -0.56
C HIS A 36 -8.86 -3.07 -0.71
N LEU A 37 -10.14 -3.31 -0.49
CA LEU A 37 -10.73 -4.65 -0.59
C LEU A 37 -12.03 -4.58 -1.40
N ASP A 38 -11.93 -4.76 -2.72
CA ASP A 38 -13.05 -4.76 -3.62
C ASP A 38 -13.53 -6.19 -3.94
N TYR A 39 -14.85 -6.38 -3.83
CA TYR A 39 -15.49 -7.68 -4.09
C TYR A 39 -15.28 -8.16 -5.53
N GLN A 40 -15.47 -7.27 -6.50
CA GLN A 40 -15.37 -7.64 -7.91
C GLN A 40 -13.93 -8.00 -8.30
N THR A 41 -12.96 -7.26 -7.77
CA THR A 41 -11.54 -7.54 -7.96
C THR A 41 -11.20 -8.92 -7.41
N ILE A 42 -11.55 -9.22 -6.14
CA ILE A 42 -11.28 -10.53 -5.54
C ILE A 42 -11.90 -11.66 -6.35
N LYS A 43 -13.16 -11.51 -6.79
CA LYS A 43 -13.83 -12.53 -7.61
C LYS A 43 -13.13 -12.83 -8.94
N GLN A 44 -12.48 -11.82 -9.52
CA GLN A 44 -11.80 -11.96 -10.81
C GLN A 44 -10.39 -12.52 -10.67
N ILE A 45 -9.68 -12.21 -9.56
CA ILE A 45 -8.28 -12.61 -9.40
C ILE A 45 -8.09 -13.89 -8.59
N ASP A 46 -9.11 -14.41 -7.86
CA ASP A 46 -8.95 -15.51 -6.91
C ASP A 46 -8.32 -16.78 -7.55
N GLU A 47 -8.67 -17.09 -8.80
CA GLU A 47 -8.10 -18.25 -9.50
C GLU A 47 -6.60 -18.06 -9.79
N LYS A 48 -6.11 -16.82 -9.86
CA LYS A 48 -4.71 -16.50 -10.08
C LYS A 48 -3.89 -16.42 -8.78
N VAL A 49 -4.56 -16.30 -7.62
CA VAL A 49 -3.92 -16.15 -6.30
C VAL A 49 -3.73 -17.52 -5.65
N LYS A 50 -2.50 -17.81 -5.23
CA LYS A 50 -2.19 -19.04 -4.47
C LYS A 50 -2.49 -18.86 -2.98
N GLU A 51 -2.01 -17.79 -2.38
CA GLU A 51 -2.08 -17.54 -0.94
C GLU A 51 -2.54 -16.09 -0.67
N TYR A 52 -3.34 -15.91 0.38
CA TYR A 52 -3.76 -14.60 0.90
C TYR A 52 -3.15 -14.36 2.28
N CYS A 53 -2.53 -13.21 2.50
CA CYS A 53 -2.16 -12.71 3.82
C CYS A 53 -3.10 -11.55 4.18
N VAL A 54 -3.86 -11.71 5.26
CA VAL A 54 -4.91 -10.75 5.63
C VAL A 54 -4.90 -10.48 7.15
N PRO A 55 -5.24 -9.26 7.59
CA PRO A 55 -5.39 -8.96 9.01
C PRO A 55 -6.59 -9.70 9.60
N LEU A 56 -6.52 -9.92 10.92
CA LEU A 56 -7.56 -10.57 11.71
C LEU A 56 -8.96 -9.97 11.44
N GLY A 57 -9.91 -10.81 11.06
CA GLY A 57 -11.30 -10.45 10.75
C GLY A 57 -11.57 -10.19 9.27
N VAL A 58 -10.56 -9.85 8.48
CA VAL A 58 -10.70 -9.61 7.01
C VAL A 58 -11.01 -10.93 6.28
N GLU A 59 -10.55 -12.07 6.77
CA GLU A 59 -10.85 -13.40 6.24
C GLU A 59 -12.35 -13.65 6.08
N LYS A 60 -13.17 -13.07 6.94
CA LYS A 60 -14.62 -13.23 6.89
C LYS A 60 -15.26 -12.68 5.61
N HIS A 61 -14.67 -11.63 5.04
CA HIS A 61 -15.10 -11.10 3.74
C HIS A 61 -14.73 -12.08 2.63
N LEU A 62 -13.49 -12.56 2.61
CA LEU A 62 -12.98 -13.50 1.60
C LEU A 62 -13.79 -14.81 1.61
N LEU A 63 -14.00 -15.40 2.79
CA LEU A 63 -14.81 -16.62 2.95
C LEU A 63 -16.24 -16.42 2.46
N ARG A 64 -16.89 -15.30 2.80
CA ARG A 64 -18.23 -14.95 2.31
C ARG A 64 -18.28 -14.84 0.78
N TRP A 65 -17.18 -14.40 0.16
CA TRP A 65 -17.06 -14.26 -1.29
C TRP A 65 -16.64 -15.55 -2.00
N GLY A 66 -16.39 -16.63 -1.26
CA GLY A 66 -16.13 -17.97 -1.78
C GLY A 66 -14.65 -18.30 -1.97
N VAL A 67 -13.73 -17.48 -1.44
CA VAL A 67 -12.30 -17.82 -1.40
C VAL A 67 -12.10 -19.04 -0.51
N ASN A 68 -11.26 -19.98 -0.96
CA ASN A 68 -10.96 -21.18 -0.21
C ASN A 68 -10.17 -20.86 1.07
N GLU A 69 -10.67 -21.28 2.23
CA GLU A 69 -10.05 -21.08 3.54
C GLU A 69 -8.58 -21.53 3.59
N LYS A 70 -8.25 -22.59 2.87
CA LYS A 70 -6.88 -23.15 2.85
C LYS A 70 -5.85 -22.20 2.22
N LYS A 71 -6.29 -21.21 1.44
CA LYS A 71 -5.43 -20.19 0.87
C LYS A 71 -5.19 -19.01 1.81
N ILE A 72 -5.89 -18.90 2.95
CA ILE A 72 -5.96 -17.67 3.75
C ILE A 72 -5.12 -17.80 5.00
N HIS A 73 -4.10 -16.95 5.12
CA HIS A 73 -3.33 -16.72 6.33
C HIS A 73 -3.88 -15.52 7.06
N VAL A 74 -4.49 -15.75 8.22
CA VAL A 74 -5.01 -14.69 9.09
C VAL A 74 -3.90 -14.26 10.04
N MET A 75 -3.58 -12.96 10.06
CA MET A 75 -2.42 -12.43 10.76
C MET A 75 -2.82 -11.34 11.76
N ASN A 76 -2.27 -11.43 12.95
CA ASN A 76 -2.19 -10.33 13.89
C ASN A 76 -0.91 -9.53 13.64
N TRP A 77 -0.75 -8.35 14.23
CA TRP A 77 0.52 -7.61 14.17
C TRP A 77 1.67 -8.47 14.70
N TRP A 78 2.78 -8.44 13.96
CA TRP A 78 4.01 -9.19 14.18
C TRP A 78 3.93 -10.70 13.90
N ASP A 79 2.78 -11.22 13.44
CA ASP A 79 2.71 -12.58 12.92
C ASP A 79 3.50 -12.70 11.61
N GLU A 80 4.09 -13.86 11.41
CA GLU A 80 4.92 -14.17 10.26
C GLU A 80 4.39 -15.39 9.50
N VAL A 81 4.41 -15.28 8.17
CA VAL A 81 4.09 -16.37 7.24
C VAL A 81 5.24 -16.54 6.27
N LYS A 82 5.59 -17.78 5.92
CA LYS A 82 6.62 -18.09 4.93
C LYS A 82 6.00 -18.73 3.71
N VAL A 83 6.20 -18.15 2.55
CA VAL A 83 5.74 -18.65 1.25
C VAL A 83 6.90 -18.60 0.26
N ASP A 84 7.29 -19.74 -0.29
CA ASP A 84 8.30 -19.87 -1.36
C ASP A 84 9.60 -19.07 -1.12
N GLY A 85 10.12 -19.12 0.12
CA GLY A 85 11.36 -18.41 0.50
C GLY A 85 11.17 -16.93 0.86
N LEU A 86 9.95 -16.41 0.76
CA LEU A 86 9.59 -15.06 1.21
C LEU A 86 9.02 -15.14 2.63
N THR A 87 9.57 -14.38 3.55
CA THR A 87 8.99 -14.16 4.88
C THR A 87 8.13 -12.90 4.83
N ILE A 88 6.87 -13.02 5.22
CA ILE A 88 5.89 -11.94 5.24
C ILE A 88 5.53 -11.69 6.70
N THR A 89 5.78 -10.49 7.19
CA THR A 89 5.45 -10.08 8.55
C THR A 89 4.40 -8.99 8.51
N SER A 90 3.29 -9.19 9.20
CA SER A 90 2.27 -8.16 9.43
C SER A 90 2.78 -7.12 10.43
N THR A 91 2.57 -5.83 10.18
CA THR A 91 3.05 -4.74 11.03
C THR A 91 1.91 -3.87 11.54
N PRO A 92 2.04 -3.23 12.72
CA PRO A 92 1.08 -2.24 13.16
C PRO A 92 1.05 -1.00 12.27
N GLY A 93 -0.02 -0.23 12.40
CA GLY A 93 -0.23 1.06 11.78
C GLY A 93 -1.25 1.87 12.58
N ARG A 94 -1.42 3.14 12.23
CA ARG A 94 -2.41 4.02 12.83
C ARG A 94 -3.51 4.31 11.84
N HIS A 95 -4.53 3.45 11.84
CA HIS A 95 -5.67 3.55 10.95
C HIS A 95 -6.95 3.06 11.64
N PHE A 96 -7.97 2.79 10.88
CA PHE A 96 -9.22 2.18 11.33
C PHE A 96 -9.77 1.27 10.23
N THR A 97 -10.83 0.53 10.54
CA THR A 97 -11.50 -0.36 9.59
C THR A 97 -13.01 -0.19 9.68
N GLY A 98 -13.70 -0.57 8.62
CA GLY A 98 -15.16 -0.57 8.57
C GLY A 98 -15.72 -0.43 7.17
N ARG A 99 -16.77 -1.21 6.91
CA ARG A 99 -17.50 -1.20 5.62
C ARG A 99 -18.93 -0.68 5.75
N VAL A 100 -19.36 -0.34 6.96
CA VAL A 100 -20.68 0.23 7.24
C VAL A 100 -20.56 1.27 8.34
N PRO A 101 -21.33 2.39 8.26
CA PRO A 101 -21.15 3.55 9.14
C PRO A 101 -21.28 3.28 10.64
N TRP A 102 -21.93 2.19 11.02
CA TRP A 102 -22.19 1.86 12.43
C TRP A 102 -21.36 0.67 12.95
N LYS A 103 -20.39 0.17 12.16
CA LYS A 103 -19.50 -0.93 12.55
C LYS A 103 -18.07 -0.62 12.12
N ASN A 104 -17.39 0.14 12.95
CA ASN A 104 -15.97 0.43 12.78
C ASN A 104 -15.13 -0.53 13.63
N ASN A 105 -13.90 -0.77 13.20
CA ASN A 105 -12.86 -1.56 13.91
C ASN A 105 -13.32 -2.99 14.25
N THR A 106 -14.05 -3.65 13.33
CA THR A 106 -14.45 -5.06 13.47
C THR A 106 -13.44 -6.02 12.85
N THR A 107 -12.47 -5.48 12.15
CA THR A 107 -11.30 -6.16 11.58
C THR A 107 -10.05 -5.41 12.00
N LEU A 108 -8.89 -6.05 11.88
CA LEU A 108 -7.62 -5.39 12.07
C LEU A 108 -7.17 -4.74 10.75
N TRP A 109 -6.16 -3.87 10.81
CA TRP A 109 -5.42 -3.29 9.68
C TRP A 109 -3.93 -3.55 9.84
N SER A 110 -3.17 -3.55 8.76
CA SER A 110 -1.74 -3.89 8.80
C SER A 110 -0.99 -3.27 7.63
N GLY A 111 0.27 -2.92 7.88
CA GLY A 111 1.31 -2.93 6.87
C GLY A 111 1.95 -4.32 6.74
N TYR A 112 2.88 -4.49 5.83
CA TYR A 112 3.59 -5.76 5.62
C TYR A 112 5.05 -5.54 5.29
N VAL A 113 5.94 -6.26 5.99
CA VAL A 113 7.33 -6.41 5.59
C VAL A 113 7.48 -7.73 4.84
N PHE A 114 8.00 -7.64 3.63
CA PHE A 114 8.38 -8.78 2.77
C PHE A 114 9.89 -8.89 2.76
N LYS A 115 10.42 -10.02 3.23
CA LYS A 115 11.86 -10.23 3.35
C LYS A 115 12.29 -11.53 2.71
N ASN A 116 13.32 -11.46 1.87
CA ASN A 116 14.07 -12.62 1.36
C ASN A 116 15.56 -12.45 1.66
N ASP A 117 16.39 -13.32 1.09
CA ASP A 117 17.85 -13.30 1.32
C ASP A 117 18.55 -12.04 0.80
N LYS A 118 17.91 -11.27 -0.11
CA LYS A 118 18.52 -10.12 -0.77
C LYS A 118 17.92 -8.80 -0.34
N TYR A 119 16.60 -8.74 -0.17
CA TYR A 119 15.87 -7.49 -0.02
C TYR A 119 14.85 -7.54 1.11
N THR A 120 14.68 -6.38 1.73
CA THR A 120 13.60 -6.10 2.68
C THR A 120 12.72 -5.01 2.10
N THR A 121 11.48 -5.34 1.77
CA THR A 121 10.47 -4.40 1.24
C THR A 121 9.41 -4.16 2.32
N TYR A 122 9.01 -2.92 2.52
CA TYR A 122 7.94 -2.58 3.44
C TYR A 122 6.82 -1.84 2.71
N PHE A 123 5.60 -2.37 2.82
CA PHE A 123 4.36 -1.71 2.43
C PHE A 123 3.63 -1.25 3.68
N THR A 124 3.39 0.05 3.81
CA THR A 124 2.83 0.61 5.05
C THR A 124 1.35 0.30 5.24
N GLY A 125 0.61 0.02 4.17
CA GLY A 125 -0.84 0.17 4.19
C GLY A 125 -1.20 1.63 4.46
N ASP A 126 -2.48 1.90 4.76
CA ASP A 126 -2.93 3.20 5.21
C ASP A 126 -2.56 3.40 6.68
N THR A 127 -1.93 4.53 6.98
CA THR A 127 -1.49 4.82 8.33
C THR A 127 -1.16 6.29 8.55
N GLY A 128 -1.48 6.81 9.72
CA GLY A 128 -0.84 8.03 10.24
C GLY A 128 0.58 7.73 10.75
N TYR A 129 1.37 8.77 10.94
CA TYR A 129 2.71 8.66 11.50
C TYR A 129 2.68 8.23 12.98
N GLY A 130 3.62 7.39 13.39
CA GLY A 130 3.76 6.92 14.77
C GLY A 130 5.01 6.06 14.99
N ASN A 131 5.22 5.61 16.24
CA ASN A 131 6.41 4.85 16.67
C ASN A 131 6.57 3.50 15.95
N HIS A 132 5.52 2.99 15.30
CA HIS A 132 5.59 1.72 14.58
C HIS A 132 6.62 1.73 13.45
N PHE A 133 7.01 2.89 12.90
CA PHE A 133 8.10 2.98 11.93
C PHE A 133 9.45 2.69 12.57
N GLU A 134 9.72 3.23 13.76
CA GLU A 134 10.92 2.90 14.54
C GLU A 134 10.94 1.42 14.95
N GLU A 135 9.80 0.86 15.38
CA GLU A 135 9.66 -0.56 15.74
C GLU A 135 9.97 -1.48 14.54
N VAL A 136 9.53 -1.09 13.33
CA VAL A 136 9.85 -1.80 12.08
C VAL A 136 11.37 -1.73 11.81
N TYR A 137 11.99 -0.55 11.95
CA TYR A 137 13.43 -0.41 11.78
C TYR A 137 14.23 -1.22 12.82
N GLU A 138 13.83 -1.20 14.07
CA GLU A 138 14.48 -1.98 15.13
C GLU A 138 14.44 -3.50 14.83
N LYS A 139 13.31 -3.98 14.28
CA LYS A 139 13.14 -5.40 13.97
C LYS A 139 13.85 -5.84 12.68
N PHE A 140 13.83 -5.02 11.64
CA PHE A 140 14.24 -5.44 10.28
C PHE A 140 15.49 -4.73 9.77
N GLY A 141 15.93 -3.65 10.41
CA GLY A 141 16.98 -2.77 9.91
C GLY A 141 16.50 -1.86 8.78
N ALA A 142 17.44 -1.32 8.02
CA ALA A 142 17.15 -0.44 6.90
C ALA A 142 16.30 -1.14 5.82
N ILE A 143 15.31 -0.43 5.29
CA ILE A 143 14.39 -0.91 4.26
C ILE A 143 14.99 -0.65 2.87
N ASP A 144 15.08 -1.69 2.04
CA ASP A 144 15.57 -1.53 0.67
C ASP A 144 14.54 -0.80 -0.19
N LEU A 145 13.26 -1.21 -0.13
CA LEU A 145 12.16 -0.59 -0.85
C LEU A 145 10.99 -0.32 0.08
N LEU A 146 10.67 0.95 0.27
CA LEU A 146 9.51 1.40 1.01
C LEU A 146 8.38 1.75 0.04
N MET A 147 7.24 1.08 0.14
CA MET A 147 5.98 1.51 -0.47
C MET A 147 5.17 2.24 0.59
N ILE A 148 5.18 3.58 0.52
CA ILE A 148 4.61 4.44 1.56
C ILE A 148 3.28 5.04 1.11
N GLU A 149 2.31 5.03 1.99
CA GLU A 149 1.08 5.78 1.80
C GLU A 149 1.38 7.28 1.63
N ASP A 150 0.86 7.88 0.57
CA ASP A 150 1.10 9.28 0.20
C ASP A 150 -0.16 9.93 -0.39
N GLY A 151 -1.27 9.88 0.34
CA GLY A 151 -2.48 10.49 -0.19
C GLY A 151 -3.60 10.58 0.83
N GLN A 152 -4.69 11.23 0.40
CA GLN A 152 -5.94 11.31 1.16
C GLN A 152 -5.79 11.95 2.55
N TYR A 153 -4.75 12.78 2.73
CA TYR A 153 -4.46 13.44 4.00
C TYR A 153 -5.26 14.73 4.20
N ASP A 154 -5.56 15.00 5.45
CA ASP A 154 -6.05 16.29 5.95
C ASP A 154 -5.55 16.49 7.38
N ARG A 155 -5.48 17.74 7.83
CA ARG A 155 -5.08 18.05 9.21
C ARG A 155 -6.05 17.47 10.23
N ALA A 156 -7.34 17.34 9.86
CA ALA A 156 -8.38 16.81 10.73
C ALA A 156 -8.22 15.31 11.03
N TRP A 157 -7.54 14.57 10.14
CA TRP A 157 -7.30 13.13 10.31
C TRP A 157 -5.85 12.68 10.06
N SER A 158 -4.89 13.56 10.34
CA SER A 158 -3.46 13.25 10.25
C SER A 158 -2.99 12.06 11.11
N ASN A 159 -3.85 11.60 12.02
CA ASN A 159 -3.61 10.40 12.82
C ASN A 159 -3.81 9.09 12.05
N ILE A 160 -4.47 9.13 10.89
CA ILE A 160 -4.83 7.94 10.09
C ILE A 160 -4.31 8.01 8.65
N HIS A 161 -3.90 9.19 8.19
CA HIS A 161 -3.21 9.43 6.91
C HIS A 161 -2.09 10.45 7.12
N MET A 162 -0.87 10.09 6.71
CA MET A 162 0.31 10.91 6.93
C MET A 162 0.23 12.22 6.16
N LEU A 163 0.54 13.34 6.82
CA LEU A 163 0.86 14.57 6.10
C LEU A 163 2.20 14.40 5.37
N PRO A 164 2.46 15.14 4.27
CA PRO A 164 3.70 14.98 3.49
C PRO A 164 5.00 15.10 4.31
N LYS A 165 5.01 15.93 5.37
CA LYS A 165 6.15 16.03 6.30
C LYS A 165 6.35 14.75 7.12
N ASP A 166 5.26 14.07 7.45
CA ASP A 166 5.28 12.86 8.27
C ASP A 166 5.77 11.67 7.44
N GLY A 167 5.41 11.62 6.13
CA GLY A 167 5.97 10.66 5.18
C GLY A 167 7.50 10.78 5.07
N ILE A 168 8.02 12.02 4.99
CA ILE A 168 9.48 12.25 5.00
C ILE A 168 10.13 11.76 6.29
N GLN A 169 9.49 11.97 7.44
CA GLN A 169 10.01 11.48 8.71
C GLN A 169 10.01 9.94 8.75
N ALA A 170 8.94 9.30 8.30
CA ALA A 170 8.87 7.83 8.21
C ALA A 170 9.97 7.24 7.31
N MET A 171 10.25 7.87 6.16
CA MET A 171 11.37 7.47 5.28
C MET A 171 12.72 7.51 6.02
N LYS A 172 12.95 8.52 6.87
CA LYS A 172 14.16 8.68 7.68
C LYS A 172 14.23 7.62 8.78
N ASP A 173 13.16 7.43 9.53
CA ASP A 173 13.10 6.47 10.65
C ASP A 173 13.34 5.03 10.17
N LEU A 174 12.87 4.70 8.97
CA LEU A 174 13.07 3.40 8.33
C LEU A 174 14.43 3.27 7.61
N HIS A 175 15.22 4.34 7.54
CA HIS A 175 16.43 4.38 6.74
C HIS A 175 16.20 3.80 5.32
N ALA A 176 15.09 4.21 4.69
CA ALA A 176 14.67 3.67 3.41
C ALA A 176 15.67 4.02 2.30
N LYS A 177 16.17 3.01 1.58
CA LYS A 177 17.09 3.23 0.46
C LYS A 177 16.38 3.82 -0.73
N TRP A 178 15.20 3.30 -1.04
CA TRP A 178 14.29 3.80 -2.06
C TRP A 178 12.86 3.80 -1.56
N THR A 179 12.09 4.79 -1.99
CA THR A 179 10.67 4.92 -1.64
C THR A 179 9.83 5.04 -2.90
N VAL A 180 8.73 4.30 -2.95
CA VAL A 180 7.66 4.45 -3.95
C VAL A 180 6.42 4.94 -3.21
N PRO A 181 5.97 6.18 -3.48
CA PRO A 181 4.70 6.67 -2.95
C PRO A 181 3.51 5.93 -3.58
N VAL A 182 2.59 5.48 -2.74
CA VAL A 182 1.36 4.78 -3.13
C VAL A 182 0.14 5.48 -2.54
N HIS A 183 -1.08 5.03 -2.86
CA HIS A 183 -2.32 5.58 -2.34
C HIS A 183 -2.66 7.01 -2.82
N TRP A 184 -2.13 7.42 -3.97
CA TRP A 184 -2.42 8.70 -4.63
C TRP A 184 -2.86 8.47 -6.09
N GLY A 185 -3.48 9.48 -6.71
CA GLY A 185 -3.80 9.48 -8.13
C GLY A 185 -5.00 8.61 -8.57
N ALA A 186 -5.57 7.76 -7.71
CA ALA A 186 -6.67 6.88 -8.08
C ALA A 186 -8.03 7.37 -7.57
N PHE A 187 -8.12 7.80 -6.32
CA PHE A 187 -9.33 8.29 -5.69
C PHE A 187 -9.13 9.73 -5.19
N CYS A 188 -10.21 10.49 -5.12
CA CYS A 188 -10.23 11.82 -4.52
C CYS A 188 -11.19 11.78 -3.33
N ILE A 189 -10.69 11.40 -2.16
CA ILE A 189 -11.47 11.27 -0.91
C ILE A 189 -11.35 12.54 -0.08
N CYS A 190 -10.28 13.31 -0.25
CA CYS A 190 -10.07 14.57 0.45
C CYS A 190 -9.87 15.77 -0.49
N ASN A 191 -9.69 16.97 0.11
CA ASN A 191 -9.76 18.25 -0.60
C ASN A 191 -8.44 18.75 -1.20
N HIS A 192 -7.42 17.89 -1.35
CA HIS A 192 -6.22 18.26 -2.12
C HIS A 192 -6.35 17.87 -3.60
N ALA A 193 -5.57 18.49 -4.48
CA ALA A 193 -5.47 18.08 -5.87
C ALA A 193 -4.95 16.64 -5.95
N TRP A 194 -5.33 15.90 -7.00
CA TRP A 194 -4.97 14.49 -7.17
C TRP A 194 -3.45 14.26 -7.23
N ASP A 195 -2.72 15.24 -7.71
CA ASP A 195 -1.26 15.23 -7.87
C ASP A 195 -0.50 15.98 -6.77
N ASP A 196 -1.21 16.60 -5.80
CA ASP A 196 -0.56 17.31 -4.70
C ASP A 196 0.31 16.37 -3.83
N PRO A 197 -0.14 15.14 -3.47
CA PRO A 197 0.68 14.22 -2.70
C PRO A 197 2.05 13.99 -3.32
N ILE A 198 2.09 13.54 -4.56
CA ILE A 198 3.34 13.21 -5.24
C ILE A 198 4.25 14.42 -5.44
N LYS A 199 3.69 15.60 -5.71
CA LYS A 199 4.44 16.86 -5.79
C LYS A 199 5.08 17.24 -4.46
N GLN A 200 4.33 17.06 -3.37
CA GLN A 200 4.81 17.37 -2.02
C GLN A 200 5.93 16.42 -1.59
N ILE A 201 5.75 15.10 -1.74
CA ILE A 201 6.74 14.14 -1.28
C ILE A 201 8.02 14.22 -2.11
N THR A 202 7.94 14.33 -3.44
CA THR A 202 9.13 14.47 -4.30
C THR A 202 9.91 15.73 -4.02
N THR A 203 9.22 16.89 -3.91
CA THR A 203 9.88 18.17 -3.60
C THR A 203 10.58 18.14 -2.24
N ARG A 204 9.98 17.52 -1.22
CA ARG A 204 10.54 17.44 0.12
C ARG A 204 11.71 16.45 0.19
N SER A 205 11.56 15.29 -0.46
CA SER A 205 12.60 14.26 -0.52
C SER A 205 13.88 14.78 -1.14
N GLN A 206 13.79 15.55 -2.23
CA GLN A 206 14.94 16.18 -2.87
C GLN A 206 15.71 17.11 -1.91
N LYS A 207 15.00 17.88 -1.08
CA LYS A 207 15.64 18.78 -0.08
C LYS A 207 16.36 18.01 1.02
N GLU A 208 15.95 16.80 1.29
CA GLU A 208 16.49 15.96 2.36
C GLU A 208 17.43 14.85 1.82
N ASN A 209 17.73 14.85 0.51
CA ASN A 209 18.53 13.82 -0.16
C ASN A 209 18.00 12.40 0.02
N LEU A 210 16.67 12.24 0.00
CA LEU A 210 15.99 10.95 0.07
C LEU A 210 15.61 10.49 -1.35
N ASN A 211 15.78 9.20 -1.63
CA ASN A 211 15.49 8.65 -2.95
C ASN A 211 14.02 8.27 -3.09
N VAL A 212 13.35 8.83 -4.09
CA VAL A 212 11.97 8.52 -4.45
C VAL A 212 11.91 8.06 -5.89
N ALA A 213 11.30 6.91 -6.12
CA ALA A 213 10.98 6.41 -7.44
C ALA A 213 9.49 6.60 -7.72
N THR A 214 9.16 7.02 -8.93
CA THR A 214 7.82 7.40 -9.37
C THR A 214 7.43 6.64 -10.64
N PRO A 215 7.36 5.30 -10.59
CA PRO A 215 6.93 4.53 -11.76
C PRO A 215 5.51 4.90 -12.16
N LYS A 216 5.21 4.79 -13.45
CA LYS A 216 3.83 4.97 -13.95
C LYS A 216 2.94 3.85 -13.41
N ILE A 217 1.67 4.15 -13.20
CA ILE A 217 0.72 3.14 -12.72
C ILE A 217 0.64 1.98 -13.71
N GLY A 218 0.89 0.75 -13.22
CA GLY A 218 0.97 -0.46 -14.04
C GLY A 218 2.32 -0.70 -14.73
N GLU A 219 3.32 0.16 -14.51
CA GLU A 219 4.68 -0.05 -15.00
C GLU A 219 5.39 -1.15 -14.20
N ILE A 220 6.13 -2.00 -14.89
CA ILE A 220 6.97 -3.03 -14.25
C ILE A 220 8.22 -2.34 -13.71
N VAL A 221 8.44 -2.44 -12.41
CA VAL A 221 9.61 -1.85 -11.73
C VAL A 221 10.69 -2.90 -11.55
N ASP A 222 11.86 -2.67 -12.13
CA ASP A 222 13.07 -3.44 -11.86
C ASP A 222 13.87 -2.73 -10.75
N TYR A 223 13.94 -3.35 -9.57
CA TYR A 223 14.66 -2.77 -8.43
C TYR A 223 16.16 -2.58 -8.69
N SER A 224 16.78 -3.38 -9.55
CA SER A 224 18.19 -3.23 -9.89
C SER A 224 18.49 -1.96 -10.69
N HIS A 225 17.47 -1.32 -11.24
CA HIS A 225 17.54 -0.06 -12.01
C HIS A 225 16.53 0.96 -11.49
N ILE A 226 16.20 0.91 -10.20
CA ILE A 226 15.13 1.72 -9.60
C ILE A 226 15.38 3.23 -9.74
N GLU A 227 16.63 3.65 -9.85
CA GLU A 227 17.03 5.04 -10.08
C GLU A 227 16.55 5.62 -11.43
N THR A 228 16.14 4.77 -12.36
CA THR A 228 15.60 5.22 -13.67
C THR A 228 14.13 5.65 -13.60
N TYR A 229 13.40 5.28 -12.54
CA TYR A 229 11.99 5.59 -12.35
C TYR A 229 11.80 6.89 -11.58
N GLN A 230 12.26 8.03 -12.11
CA GLN A 230 12.16 9.35 -11.45
C GLN A 230 11.45 10.39 -12.35
N GLU A 231 10.73 9.94 -13.39
CA GLU A 231 9.98 10.82 -14.27
C GLU A 231 8.77 11.41 -13.52
N HIS A 232 8.55 12.72 -13.68
CA HIS A 232 7.37 13.43 -13.18
C HIS A 232 6.21 13.29 -14.19
N TRP A 233 5.81 12.06 -14.47
CA TRP A 233 4.83 11.72 -15.50
C TRP A 233 3.45 12.38 -15.28
N TRP A 234 3.08 12.66 -14.02
CA TRP A 234 1.81 13.31 -13.67
C TRP A 234 1.73 14.76 -14.16
N GLU A 235 2.83 15.42 -14.47
CA GLU A 235 2.84 16.78 -15.02
C GLU A 235 2.36 16.83 -16.47
N ASN A 236 2.33 15.69 -17.15
CA ASN A 236 1.95 15.53 -18.55
C ASN A 236 0.58 14.83 -18.71
N VAL A 237 -0.20 14.67 -17.65
CA VAL A 237 -1.55 14.09 -17.67
C VAL A 237 -2.57 15.22 -17.80
N GLU A 238 -3.32 15.24 -18.92
CA GLU A 238 -4.42 16.17 -19.18
C GLU A 238 -5.74 15.75 -18.50
#